data_47683db0b0be24625013c2dfceb8b2bb
#
_entry.id   47683db0b0be24625013c2dfceb8b2bb
#
_cell.length_a   1.000
_cell.length_b   1.000
_cell.length_c   1.000
_cell.angle_alpha   90.00
_cell.angle_beta   90.00
_cell.angle_gamma   90.00
#
_symmetry.space_group_name_H-M   'P 1'
#
loop_
_entity.id
_entity.type
_entity.pdbx_description
1 polymer ?
#
loop_
_entity_poly.entity_id
_entity_poly.type
_entity_poly.pdbx_seq_one_letter_code
_entity_poly.pdbx_strand_id
1 'polypeptide(L)'
;MMQQLNIGIFGFGCVGQGLYFAIKNSTGFTTTIKKIVVKNKKKERSIDADYFSFDKNDILNDEEINVVVELIDDADEAFNIVSAAIKKGKHVVTANKKMLGLHMEELLALKNEYNVSLLYEASTCGSIPIIRTLEEYFDNEELECVSGIFNGTTNYILTKTINENISYDEALKNAQAKGFAETDPTSDVEGFDAMYKTIILSLHAFGVILKDADLLRFGITTLQPNDILYAKENGFSIKLVPTIKKLANRNLAAFILPKFVAKENHLSKVENEFNGVLVEGLISGEQFFMGRGAGSHPTGAAVLSDISALSYGYAYDNKKMHQHNKPAFTNDVAIKVFVSNSNKESLDKIILNNVQNNVEAADYFYKIGEINLGDLKAILDTDVRKEIFVAAI
;
A
#
# COMPACT_ATOMS: atom_id res chain seq x y z
N MET A 1 18.46 12.44 -26.56
CA MET A 1 18.99 13.46 -25.62
C MET A 1 18.11 13.41 -24.37
N MET A 2 18.68 13.46 -23.17
CA MET A 2 17.86 13.55 -21.96
C MET A 2 17.11 14.89 -21.96
N GLN A 3 15.79 14.85 -21.69
CA GLN A 3 14.98 16.05 -21.60
C GLN A 3 15.30 16.79 -20.30
N GLN A 4 15.48 18.12 -20.38
CA GLN A 4 15.60 18.92 -19.16
C GLN A 4 14.25 18.98 -18.45
N LEU A 5 14.21 18.59 -17.17
CA LEU A 5 13.00 18.61 -16.37
C LEU A 5 12.97 19.80 -15.43
N ASN A 6 11.96 20.61 -15.59
CA ASN A 6 11.60 21.70 -14.70
C ASN A 6 10.40 21.26 -13.86
N ILE A 7 10.58 21.15 -12.55
CA ILE A 7 9.56 20.60 -11.67
C ILE A 7 8.87 21.67 -10.82
N GLY A 8 7.56 21.54 -10.69
CA GLY A 8 6.73 22.21 -9.69
C GLY A 8 6.26 21.21 -8.65
N ILE A 9 6.43 21.51 -7.37
CA ILE A 9 6.14 20.58 -6.27
C ILE A 9 4.93 21.07 -5.49
N PHE A 10 3.93 20.23 -5.29
CA PHE A 10 2.84 20.45 -4.36
C PHE A 10 3.09 19.68 -3.07
N GLY A 11 3.29 20.42 -1.98
CA GLY A 11 3.61 19.84 -0.67
C GLY A 11 5.10 19.88 -0.34
N PHE A 12 5.42 20.29 0.90
CA PHE A 12 6.78 20.28 1.45
C PHE A 12 6.77 19.75 2.89
N GLY A 13 6.08 18.60 3.04
CA GLY A 13 6.05 17.80 4.26
C GLY A 13 7.27 16.88 4.35
N CYS A 14 7.09 15.73 5.01
CA CYS A 14 8.13 14.72 5.18
C CYS A 14 8.75 14.26 3.84
N VAL A 15 7.91 13.89 2.88
CA VAL A 15 8.35 13.38 1.56
C VAL A 15 8.96 14.50 0.71
N GLY A 16 8.34 15.72 0.69
CA GLY A 16 8.86 16.83 -0.08
C GLY A 16 10.26 17.29 0.37
N GLN A 17 10.53 17.27 1.68
CA GLN A 17 11.87 17.52 2.22
C GLN A 17 12.85 16.40 1.83
N GLY A 18 12.42 15.14 1.87
CA GLY A 18 13.21 14.00 1.42
C GLY A 18 13.55 14.08 -0.07
N LEU A 19 12.61 14.48 -0.90
CA LEU A 19 12.86 14.72 -2.33
C LEU A 19 13.86 15.85 -2.56
N TYR A 20 13.70 16.98 -1.86
CA TYR A 20 14.66 18.09 -1.97
C TYR A 20 16.08 17.64 -1.61
N PHE A 21 16.21 16.89 -0.51
CA PHE A 21 17.51 16.30 -0.11
C PHE A 21 18.04 15.34 -1.18
N ALA A 22 17.21 14.47 -1.72
CA ALA A 22 17.60 13.52 -2.76
C ALA A 22 18.09 14.21 -4.04
N ILE A 23 17.40 15.28 -4.49
CA ILE A 23 17.79 16.08 -5.66
C ILE A 23 19.15 16.74 -5.42
N LYS A 24 19.40 17.32 -4.23
CA LYS A 24 20.65 18.01 -3.90
C LYS A 24 21.85 17.07 -3.81
N ASN A 25 21.63 15.79 -3.51
CA ASN A 25 22.68 14.78 -3.38
C ASN A 25 22.78 13.82 -4.56
N SER A 26 21.95 14.01 -5.59
CA SER A 26 22.01 13.20 -6.82
C SER A 26 23.18 13.62 -7.69
N THR A 27 23.94 12.64 -8.20
CA THR A 27 25.08 12.86 -9.11
C THR A 27 24.79 12.38 -10.55
N GLY A 28 23.76 11.55 -10.72
CA GLY A 28 23.47 10.91 -12.05
C GLY A 28 22.41 11.63 -12.87
N PHE A 29 21.74 12.63 -12.27
CA PHE A 29 20.60 13.29 -12.90
C PHE A 29 20.46 14.72 -12.35
N THR A 30 20.09 15.65 -13.23
CA THR A 30 19.85 17.06 -12.87
C THR A 30 18.42 17.46 -13.21
N THR A 31 17.75 18.10 -12.28
CA THR A 31 16.43 18.69 -12.46
C THR A 31 16.36 20.05 -11.78
N THR A 32 15.51 20.94 -12.25
CA THR A 32 15.36 22.28 -11.68
C THR A 32 14.03 22.37 -10.94
N ILE A 33 14.08 22.65 -9.64
CA ILE A 33 12.89 23.02 -8.87
C ILE A 33 12.56 24.48 -9.18
N LYS A 34 11.45 24.72 -9.88
CA LYS A 34 10.99 26.06 -10.23
C LYS A 34 10.17 26.68 -9.12
N LYS A 35 9.23 25.90 -8.53
CA LYS A 35 8.31 26.39 -7.52
C LYS A 35 7.82 25.25 -6.62
N ILE A 36 7.54 25.58 -5.36
CA ILE A 36 6.95 24.67 -4.36
C ILE A 36 5.71 25.35 -3.79
N VAL A 37 4.54 24.75 -4.02
CA VAL A 37 3.28 25.27 -3.48
C VAL A 37 2.93 24.56 -2.18
N VAL A 38 2.58 25.37 -1.16
CA VAL A 38 2.24 24.89 0.19
C VAL A 38 1.05 25.66 0.77
N LYS A 39 0.24 25.02 1.63
CA LYS A 39 -0.94 25.65 2.25
C LYS A 39 -0.57 26.62 3.40
N ASN A 40 0.31 26.19 4.31
CA ASN A 40 0.59 26.94 5.55
C ASN A 40 1.66 28.02 5.34
N LYS A 41 1.25 29.28 5.31
CA LYS A 41 2.14 30.44 5.16
C LYS A 41 3.08 30.69 6.37
N LYS A 42 2.66 30.25 7.56
CA LYS A 42 3.38 30.53 8.83
C LYS A 42 4.38 29.45 9.22
N LYS A 43 4.35 28.28 8.55
CA LYS A 43 5.27 27.19 8.88
C LYS A 43 6.67 27.56 8.40
N GLU A 44 7.64 27.60 9.33
CA GLU A 44 9.06 27.75 9.00
C GLU A 44 9.55 26.57 8.15
N ARG A 45 10.46 26.86 7.23
CA ARG A 45 11.01 25.90 6.29
C ARG A 45 12.52 26.04 6.21
N SER A 46 13.21 24.91 6.04
CA SER A 46 14.67 24.82 6.09
C SER A 46 15.39 25.23 4.78
N ILE A 47 14.65 25.70 3.77
CA ILE A 47 15.20 26.11 2.47
C ILE A 47 14.72 27.51 2.12
N ASP A 48 15.35 28.12 1.11
CA ASP A 48 15.09 29.49 0.66
C ASP A 48 13.59 29.73 0.43
N ALA A 49 13.14 30.88 0.92
CA ALA A 49 11.73 31.31 0.81
C ALA A 49 11.30 31.54 -0.63
N ASP A 50 12.20 31.88 -1.54
CA ASP A 50 11.92 32.14 -2.95
C ASP A 50 11.39 30.92 -3.72
N TYR A 51 11.66 29.72 -3.19
CA TYR A 51 11.04 28.51 -3.75
C TYR A 51 9.52 28.43 -3.50
N PHE A 52 8.99 29.08 -2.46
CA PHE A 52 7.64 28.85 -2.00
C PHE A 52 6.61 29.78 -2.63
N SER A 53 5.47 29.21 -2.95
CA SER A 53 4.23 29.91 -3.30
C SER A 53 3.04 29.31 -2.52
N PHE A 54 1.94 30.05 -2.56
CA PHE A 54 0.67 29.69 -1.91
C PHE A 54 -0.50 29.66 -2.90
N ASP A 55 -0.20 29.88 -4.18
CA ASP A 55 -1.16 29.78 -5.28
C ASP A 55 -0.77 28.60 -6.19
N LYS A 56 -1.70 27.66 -6.36
CA LYS A 56 -1.49 26.51 -7.23
C LYS A 56 -1.28 26.91 -8.70
N ASN A 57 -1.78 28.07 -9.11
CA ASN A 57 -1.63 28.57 -10.46
C ASN A 57 -0.19 28.93 -10.81
N ASP A 58 0.66 29.25 -9.83
CA ASP A 58 2.08 29.51 -10.04
C ASP A 58 2.86 28.28 -10.55
N ILE A 59 2.29 27.07 -10.39
CA ILE A 59 2.81 25.84 -11.00
C ILE A 59 1.98 25.45 -12.21
N LEU A 60 0.66 25.45 -12.07
CA LEU A 60 -0.21 24.91 -13.13
C LEU A 60 -0.18 25.77 -14.41
N ASN A 61 -0.02 27.10 -14.30
CA ASN A 61 0.00 28.00 -15.45
C ASN A 61 1.41 28.37 -15.94
N ASP A 62 2.45 27.95 -15.25
CA ASP A 62 3.84 28.18 -15.69
C ASP A 62 4.20 27.22 -16.83
N GLU A 63 4.40 27.74 -18.03
CA GLU A 63 4.73 26.97 -19.23
C GLU A 63 6.16 26.35 -19.18
N GLU A 64 7.04 26.90 -18.35
CA GLU A 64 8.39 26.35 -18.18
C GLU A 64 8.39 25.07 -17.32
N ILE A 65 7.36 24.87 -16.48
CA ILE A 65 7.20 23.68 -15.67
C ILE A 65 6.58 22.58 -16.52
N ASN A 66 7.35 21.50 -16.77
CA ASN A 66 6.91 20.35 -17.55
C ASN A 66 6.57 19.12 -16.70
N VAL A 67 6.93 19.11 -15.40
CA VAL A 67 6.61 18.04 -14.46
C VAL A 67 5.98 18.60 -13.20
N VAL A 68 4.86 18.05 -12.80
CA VAL A 68 4.22 18.30 -11.50
C VAL A 68 4.52 17.12 -10.56
N VAL A 69 5.05 17.43 -9.39
CA VAL A 69 5.29 16.47 -8.31
C VAL A 69 4.28 16.72 -7.21
N GLU A 70 3.35 15.78 -7.00
CA GLU A 70 2.26 15.88 -6.04
C GLU A 70 2.60 15.06 -4.78
N LEU A 71 2.67 15.73 -3.62
CA LEU A 71 3.09 15.17 -2.33
C LEU A 71 2.23 15.71 -1.17
N ILE A 72 0.93 15.93 -1.40
CA ILE A 72 0.00 16.37 -0.36
C ILE A 72 -0.79 15.18 0.20
N ASP A 73 -1.36 15.34 1.39
CA ASP A 73 -2.08 14.24 2.07
C ASP A 73 -3.55 14.11 1.64
N ASP A 74 -4.16 15.23 1.22
CA ASP A 74 -5.57 15.31 0.83
C ASP A 74 -5.77 14.70 -0.56
N ALA A 75 -6.50 13.58 -0.64
CA ALA A 75 -6.68 12.83 -1.89
C ALA A 75 -7.56 13.57 -2.91
N ASP A 76 -8.57 14.31 -2.47
CA ASP A 76 -9.48 15.04 -3.37
C ASP A 76 -8.78 16.26 -3.99
N GLU A 77 -8.03 17.01 -3.19
CA GLU A 77 -7.24 18.13 -3.70
C GLU A 77 -6.07 17.63 -4.57
N ALA A 78 -5.45 16.51 -4.23
CA ALA A 78 -4.43 15.84 -5.07
C ALA A 78 -5.01 15.47 -6.43
N PHE A 79 -6.20 14.87 -6.48
CA PHE A 79 -6.88 14.53 -7.73
C PHE A 79 -7.17 15.77 -8.59
N ASN A 80 -7.64 16.84 -7.96
CA ASN A 80 -7.89 18.11 -8.65
C ASN A 80 -6.61 18.70 -9.27
N ILE A 81 -5.50 18.69 -8.51
CA ILE A 81 -4.20 19.20 -8.96
C ILE A 81 -3.64 18.33 -10.08
N VAL A 82 -3.62 17.01 -9.90
CA VAL A 82 -3.08 16.04 -10.87
C VAL A 82 -3.88 16.10 -12.16
N SER A 83 -5.21 16.09 -12.09
CA SER A 83 -6.07 16.18 -13.28
C SER A 83 -5.86 17.51 -14.03
N ALA A 84 -5.71 18.62 -13.30
CA ALA A 84 -5.43 19.93 -13.92
C ALA A 84 -4.05 19.97 -14.58
N ALA A 85 -3.03 19.36 -13.97
CA ALA A 85 -1.69 19.27 -14.52
C ALA A 85 -1.66 18.43 -15.81
N ILE A 86 -2.31 17.25 -15.81
CA ILE A 86 -2.45 16.37 -16.97
C ILE A 86 -3.12 17.11 -18.13
N LYS A 87 -4.25 17.78 -17.89
CA LYS A 87 -5.00 18.57 -18.89
C LYS A 87 -4.20 19.73 -19.47
N LYS A 88 -3.14 20.15 -18.81
CA LYS A 88 -2.18 21.17 -19.30
C LYS A 88 -0.94 20.57 -19.97
N GLY A 89 -0.94 19.26 -20.23
CA GLY A 89 0.15 18.56 -20.89
C GLY A 89 1.40 18.39 -20.03
N LYS A 90 1.28 18.49 -18.70
CA LYS A 90 2.40 18.28 -17.78
C LYS A 90 2.47 16.83 -17.34
N HIS A 91 3.68 16.25 -17.32
CA HIS A 91 3.92 14.97 -16.69
C HIS A 91 3.69 15.06 -15.18
N VAL A 92 3.29 13.96 -14.57
CA VAL A 92 3.00 13.91 -13.12
C VAL A 92 3.76 12.80 -12.43
N VAL A 93 4.32 13.12 -11.26
CA VAL A 93 4.83 12.15 -10.29
C VAL A 93 4.07 12.35 -8.99
N THR A 94 3.50 11.28 -8.41
CA THR A 94 2.72 11.36 -7.18
C THR A 94 3.10 10.25 -6.20
N ALA A 95 2.95 10.52 -4.90
CA ALA A 95 3.05 9.51 -3.83
C ALA A 95 1.68 9.24 -3.16
N ASN A 96 0.58 9.80 -3.67
CA ASN A 96 -0.73 9.75 -3.04
C ASN A 96 -1.49 8.46 -3.39
N LYS A 97 -1.24 7.41 -2.61
CA LYS A 97 -1.86 6.09 -2.77
C LYS A 97 -3.39 6.10 -2.67
N LYS A 98 -3.95 6.97 -1.80
CA LYS A 98 -5.41 7.06 -1.62
C LYS A 98 -6.07 7.66 -2.86
N MET A 99 -5.52 8.75 -3.39
CA MET A 99 -5.98 9.33 -4.66
C MET A 99 -5.92 8.30 -5.79
N LEU A 100 -4.80 7.59 -5.93
CA LEU A 100 -4.64 6.55 -6.96
C LEU A 100 -5.65 5.42 -6.77
N GLY A 101 -5.82 4.91 -5.54
CA GLY A 101 -6.76 3.84 -5.25
C GLY A 101 -8.22 4.20 -5.55
N LEU A 102 -8.60 5.46 -5.38
CA LEU A 102 -9.97 5.94 -5.61
C LEU A 102 -10.23 6.33 -7.08
N HIS A 103 -9.23 6.86 -7.79
CA HIS A 103 -9.41 7.48 -9.11
C HIS A 103 -8.54 6.86 -10.22
N MET A 104 -8.07 5.62 -10.04
CA MET A 104 -7.13 4.99 -10.99
C MET A 104 -7.66 4.98 -12.42
N GLU A 105 -8.91 4.57 -12.65
CA GLU A 105 -9.51 4.51 -13.98
C GLU A 105 -9.54 5.89 -14.67
N GLU A 106 -9.95 6.92 -13.93
CA GLU A 106 -10.05 8.29 -14.44
C GLU A 106 -8.65 8.87 -14.76
N LEU A 107 -7.68 8.61 -13.89
CA LEU A 107 -6.31 9.09 -14.07
C LEU A 107 -5.62 8.41 -15.27
N LEU A 108 -5.85 7.12 -15.48
CA LEU A 108 -5.36 6.40 -16.65
C LEU A 108 -6.00 6.90 -17.95
N ALA A 109 -7.31 7.18 -17.94
CA ALA A 109 -7.99 7.76 -19.08
C ALA A 109 -7.41 9.15 -19.42
N LEU A 110 -7.24 10.02 -18.42
CA LEU A 110 -6.67 11.35 -18.60
C LEU A 110 -5.21 11.29 -19.12
N LYS A 111 -4.33 10.47 -18.52
CA LYS A 111 -2.94 10.39 -19.01
C LYS A 111 -2.86 9.97 -20.47
N ASN A 112 -3.74 9.05 -20.90
CA ASN A 112 -3.79 8.57 -22.27
C ASN A 112 -4.35 9.63 -23.22
N GLU A 113 -5.43 10.33 -22.85
CA GLU A 113 -6.04 11.40 -23.64
C GLU A 113 -5.06 12.55 -23.90
N TYR A 114 -4.30 12.97 -22.88
CA TYR A 114 -3.37 14.09 -22.97
C TYR A 114 -1.92 13.67 -23.31
N ASN A 115 -1.68 12.37 -23.50
CA ASN A 115 -0.37 11.80 -23.86
C ASN A 115 0.76 12.26 -22.93
N VAL A 116 0.54 12.16 -21.61
CA VAL A 116 1.53 12.46 -20.57
C VAL A 116 1.85 11.24 -19.73
N SER A 117 3.01 11.25 -19.09
CA SER A 117 3.37 10.21 -18.12
C SER A 117 2.80 10.56 -16.75
N LEU A 118 2.26 9.54 -16.07
CA LEU A 118 1.87 9.56 -14.68
C LEU A 118 2.62 8.43 -13.96
N LEU A 119 3.58 8.78 -13.11
CA LEU A 119 4.42 7.84 -12.36
C LEU A 119 4.16 7.93 -10.86
N TYR A 120 4.23 6.81 -10.15
CA TYR A 120 3.83 6.74 -8.75
C TYR A 120 4.49 5.61 -7.95
N GLU A 121 5.76 5.27 -8.25
CA GLU A 121 6.52 4.25 -7.51
C GLU A 121 6.50 4.51 -6.00
N ALA A 122 6.61 5.77 -5.61
CA ALA A 122 6.60 6.21 -4.21
C ALA A 122 5.27 5.97 -3.47
N SER A 123 4.20 5.65 -4.17
CA SER A 123 2.87 5.37 -3.58
C SER A 123 2.78 4.00 -2.93
N THR A 124 3.69 3.06 -3.27
CA THR A 124 3.68 1.70 -2.73
C THR A 124 5.02 1.33 -2.10
N CYS A 125 4.99 0.70 -0.94
CA CYS A 125 6.13 0.05 -0.29
C CYS A 125 7.44 0.88 -0.19
N GLY A 126 7.35 2.19 -0.25
CA GLY A 126 8.43 3.14 0.00
C GLY A 126 9.63 2.97 -0.91
N SER A 127 10.75 2.45 -0.38
CA SER A 127 12.01 2.29 -1.13
C SER A 127 12.09 1.01 -1.98
N ILE A 128 11.06 0.14 -1.94
CA ILE A 128 11.02 -1.09 -2.75
C ILE A 128 10.55 -0.73 -4.16
N PRO A 129 11.35 -0.94 -5.23
CA PRO A 129 10.98 -0.58 -6.59
C PRO A 129 10.03 -1.63 -7.19
N ILE A 130 8.81 -1.74 -6.63
CA ILE A 130 7.93 -2.86 -6.97
C ILE A 130 7.08 -2.59 -8.21
N ILE A 131 6.59 -1.37 -8.43
CA ILE A 131 5.73 -1.07 -9.58
C ILE A 131 6.50 -1.26 -10.89
N ARG A 132 7.69 -0.65 -11.01
CA ARG A 132 8.53 -0.83 -12.20
C ARG A 132 9.01 -2.27 -12.38
N THR A 133 9.30 -2.96 -11.30
CA THR A 133 9.63 -4.39 -11.38
C THR A 133 8.46 -5.19 -11.96
N LEU A 134 7.22 -4.91 -11.57
CA LEU A 134 6.03 -5.57 -12.12
C LEU A 134 5.73 -5.17 -13.58
N GLU A 135 6.01 -3.92 -13.95
CA GLU A 135 5.79 -3.38 -15.30
C GLU A 135 6.84 -3.84 -16.32
N GLU A 136 8.11 -3.93 -15.90
CA GLU A 136 9.23 -4.16 -16.80
C GLU A 136 9.73 -5.61 -16.74
N TYR A 137 10.08 -6.10 -15.54
CA TYR A 137 10.69 -7.42 -15.40
C TYR A 137 9.67 -8.55 -15.54
N PHE A 138 8.48 -8.36 -14.96
CA PHE A 138 7.41 -9.35 -14.99
C PHE A 138 6.34 -9.09 -16.06
N ASP A 139 6.60 -8.27 -17.07
CA ASP A 139 5.61 -7.93 -18.11
C ASP A 139 5.20 -9.13 -18.96
N ASN A 140 6.11 -10.07 -19.19
CA ASN A 140 5.92 -11.28 -20.00
C ASN A 140 5.66 -12.54 -19.15
N GLU A 141 5.69 -12.45 -17.85
CA GLU A 141 5.48 -13.59 -16.96
C GLU A 141 4.07 -13.64 -16.40
N GLU A 142 3.49 -14.83 -16.39
CA GLU A 142 2.25 -15.11 -15.69
C GLU A 142 2.52 -15.17 -14.19
N LEU A 143 2.02 -14.18 -13.46
CA LEU A 143 2.12 -14.13 -12.01
C LEU A 143 1.01 -14.94 -11.35
N GLU A 144 1.37 -15.66 -10.30
CA GLU A 144 0.45 -16.48 -9.49
C GLU A 144 -0.03 -15.71 -8.26
N CYS A 145 0.88 -14.98 -7.59
CA CYS A 145 0.56 -14.28 -6.35
C CYS A 145 1.46 -13.05 -6.17
N VAL A 146 0.87 -11.97 -5.65
CA VAL A 146 1.60 -10.87 -5.02
C VAL A 146 1.05 -10.69 -3.62
N SER A 147 1.90 -10.84 -2.63
CA SER A 147 1.52 -10.66 -1.22
C SER A 147 2.63 -9.96 -0.46
N GLY A 148 2.34 -9.48 0.75
CA GLY A 148 3.42 -8.85 1.49
C GLY A 148 2.98 -8.11 2.74
N ILE A 149 3.93 -7.40 3.32
CA ILE A 149 3.73 -6.45 4.41
C ILE A 149 3.86 -5.06 3.82
N PHE A 150 2.72 -4.42 3.54
CA PHE A 150 2.66 -3.14 2.82
C PHE A 150 2.54 -1.92 3.74
N ASN A 151 2.35 -2.14 5.06
CA ASN A 151 2.24 -1.08 6.04
C ASN A 151 3.24 -1.26 7.18
N GLY A 152 4.15 -0.29 7.34
CA GLY A 152 5.21 -0.33 8.36
C GLY A 152 4.68 -0.11 9.77
N THR A 153 3.63 0.70 9.95
CA THR A 153 3.03 0.99 11.27
C THR A 153 2.43 -0.27 11.89
N THR A 154 1.57 -0.99 11.14
CA THR A 154 0.97 -2.24 11.62
C THR A 154 2.04 -3.30 11.87
N ASN A 155 3.05 -3.39 10.99
CA ASN A 155 4.14 -4.34 11.18
C ASN A 155 4.97 -4.03 12.42
N TYR A 156 5.23 -2.75 12.69
CA TYR A 156 5.91 -2.32 13.92
C TYR A 156 5.10 -2.72 15.16
N ILE A 157 3.79 -2.40 15.19
CA ILE A 157 2.90 -2.75 16.31
C ILE A 157 2.91 -4.28 16.55
N LEU A 158 2.67 -5.07 15.52
CA LEU A 158 2.68 -6.54 15.61
C LEU A 158 4.04 -7.10 16.04
N THR A 159 5.13 -6.54 15.53
CA THR A 159 6.49 -6.95 15.93
C THR A 159 6.71 -6.72 17.43
N LYS A 160 6.33 -5.55 17.95
CA LYS A 160 6.50 -5.20 19.38
C LYS A 160 5.61 -6.05 20.28
N THR A 161 4.35 -6.22 19.91
CA THR A 161 3.40 -7.02 20.67
C THR A 161 3.85 -8.47 20.80
N ILE A 162 4.40 -9.04 19.70
CA ILE A 162 4.82 -10.45 19.70
C ILE A 162 6.18 -10.65 20.35
N ASN A 163 7.18 -9.81 19.99
CA ASN A 163 8.57 -10.05 20.42
C ASN A 163 8.85 -9.50 21.81
N GLU A 164 8.26 -8.35 22.17
CA GLU A 164 8.48 -7.70 23.46
C GLU A 164 7.38 -7.99 24.50
N ASN A 165 6.32 -8.68 24.09
CA ASN A 165 5.19 -9.07 24.93
C ASN A 165 4.48 -7.88 25.60
N ILE A 166 4.44 -6.74 24.89
CA ILE A 166 3.71 -5.53 25.31
C ILE A 166 2.29 -5.54 24.71
N SER A 167 1.39 -4.78 25.31
CA SER A 167 0.02 -4.65 24.81
C SER A 167 -0.05 -3.92 23.47
N TYR A 168 -1.13 -4.13 22.72
CA TYR A 168 -1.42 -3.38 21.51
C TYR A 168 -1.38 -1.86 21.73
N ASP A 169 -2.02 -1.38 22.79
CA ASP A 169 -2.08 0.05 23.12
C ASP A 169 -0.70 0.65 23.42
N GLU A 170 0.15 -0.10 24.11
CA GLU A 170 1.52 0.32 24.40
C GLU A 170 2.36 0.33 23.13
N ALA A 171 2.24 -0.68 22.27
CA ALA A 171 2.93 -0.74 20.98
C ALA A 171 2.51 0.41 20.05
N LEU A 172 1.21 0.75 20.02
CA LEU A 172 0.67 1.89 19.27
C LEU A 172 1.22 3.22 19.79
N LYS A 173 1.23 3.45 21.11
CA LYS A 173 1.83 4.66 21.71
C LYS A 173 3.31 4.79 21.37
N ASN A 174 4.04 3.68 21.38
CA ASN A 174 5.45 3.65 20.98
C ASN A 174 5.64 3.99 19.50
N ALA A 175 4.75 3.51 18.62
CA ALA A 175 4.73 3.86 17.20
C ALA A 175 4.47 5.37 17.00
N GLN A 176 3.51 5.94 17.72
CA GLN A 176 3.19 7.37 17.67
C GLN A 176 4.35 8.23 18.18
N ALA A 177 4.97 7.86 19.30
CA ALA A 177 6.12 8.58 19.86
C ALA A 177 7.33 8.58 18.91
N LYS A 178 7.50 7.54 18.09
CA LYS A 178 8.55 7.44 17.06
C LYS A 178 8.16 8.06 15.73
N GLY A 179 6.94 8.56 15.58
CA GLY A 179 6.43 9.13 14.33
C GLY A 179 6.10 8.12 13.24
N PHE A 180 5.94 6.84 13.59
CA PHE A 180 5.49 5.79 12.66
C PHE A 180 3.97 5.78 12.51
N ALA A 181 3.23 6.19 13.54
CA ALA A 181 1.78 6.34 13.51
C ALA A 181 1.38 7.80 13.77
N GLU A 182 0.32 8.25 13.12
CA GLU A 182 -0.33 9.52 13.40
C GLU A 182 -1.21 9.43 14.65
N THR A 183 -1.76 10.58 15.09
CA THR A 183 -2.70 10.61 16.22
C THR A 183 -3.95 9.78 15.94
N ASP A 184 -4.47 9.84 14.71
CA ASP A 184 -5.48 8.91 14.22
C ASP A 184 -4.83 7.83 13.37
N PRO A 185 -4.61 6.61 13.91
CA PRO A 185 -3.94 5.53 13.23
C PRO A 185 -4.87 4.68 12.33
N THR A 186 -6.14 5.05 12.21
CA THR A 186 -7.19 4.25 11.55
C THR A 186 -6.78 3.78 10.16
N SER A 187 -6.15 4.65 9.37
CA SER A 187 -5.68 4.29 8.01
C SER A 187 -4.72 3.10 8.02
N ASP A 188 -3.86 3.02 9.03
CA ASP A 188 -2.88 1.95 9.18
C ASP A 188 -3.52 0.71 9.81
N VAL A 189 -4.03 0.85 11.04
CA VAL A 189 -4.43 -0.30 11.88
C VAL A 189 -5.69 -1.01 11.39
N GLU A 190 -6.56 -0.32 10.65
CA GLU A 190 -7.72 -0.91 9.99
C GLU A 190 -7.40 -1.42 8.57
N GLY A 191 -6.16 -1.22 8.07
CA GLY A 191 -5.67 -1.76 6.81
C GLY A 191 -6.05 -0.98 5.55
N PHE A 192 -6.52 0.27 5.64
CA PHE A 192 -6.84 1.10 4.47
C PHE A 192 -5.59 1.43 3.64
N ASP A 193 -4.48 1.80 4.27
CA ASP A 193 -3.20 2.04 3.60
C ASP A 193 -2.78 0.82 2.78
N ALA A 194 -2.86 -0.36 3.37
CA ALA A 194 -2.53 -1.61 2.71
C ALA A 194 -3.50 -1.93 1.55
N MET A 195 -4.78 -1.58 1.70
CA MET A 195 -5.81 -1.76 0.66
C MET A 195 -5.54 -0.90 -0.57
N TYR A 196 -5.23 0.40 -0.40
CA TYR A 196 -4.91 1.26 -1.55
C TYR A 196 -3.68 0.79 -2.31
N LYS A 197 -2.66 0.30 -1.59
CA LYS A 197 -1.47 -0.31 -2.21
C LYS A 197 -1.81 -1.60 -2.95
N THR A 198 -2.73 -2.41 -2.42
CA THR A 198 -3.23 -3.62 -3.08
C THR A 198 -3.93 -3.30 -4.41
N ILE A 199 -4.74 -2.24 -4.45
CA ILE A 199 -5.40 -1.78 -5.68
C ILE A 199 -4.36 -1.39 -6.74
N ILE A 200 -3.35 -0.61 -6.34
CA ILE A 200 -2.28 -0.19 -7.26
C ILE A 200 -1.50 -1.40 -7.78
N LEU A 201 -1.07 -2.31 -6.89
CA LEU A 201 -0.29 -3.48 -7.28
C LEU A 201 -1.07 -4.47 -8.13
N SER A 202 -2.39 -4.60 -7.94
CA SER A 202 -3.25 -5.45 -8.76
C SER A 202 -3.26 -5.01 -10.24
N LEU A 203 -3.27 -3.70 -10.48
CA LEU A 203 -3.15 -3.16 -11.83
C LEU A 203 -1.86 -3.61 -12.51
N HIS A 204 -0.72 -3.42 -11.84
CA HIS A 204 0.60 -3.68 -12.42
C HIS A 204 0.96 -5.17 -12.48
N ALA A 205 0.47 -5.96 -11.52
CA ALA A 205 0.74 -7.39 -11.48
C ALA A 205 -0.18 -8.21 -12.40
N PHE A 206 -1.46 -7.82 -12.51
CA PHE A 206 -2.50 -8.63 -13.14
C PHE A 206 -3.37 -7.87 -14.17
N GLY A 207 -3.14 -6.58 -14.36
CA GLY A 207 -3.93 -5.73 -15.26
C GLY A 207 -5.36 -5.46 -14.77
N VAL A 208 -5.65 -5.69 -13.48
CA VAL A 208 -7.00 -5.56 -12.90
C VAL A 208 -7.05 -4.34 -11.98
N ILE A 209 -7.97 -3.43 -12.26
CA ILE A 209 -8.29 -2.33 -11.36
C ILE A 209 -9.36 -2.82 -10.38
N LEU A 210 -8.97 -2.96 -9.12
CA LEU A 210 -9.87 -3.33 -8.03
C LEU A 210 -10.56 -2.08 -7.48
N LYS A 211 -11.77 -2.25 -6.94
CA LYS A 211 -12.48 -1.20 -6.21
C LYS A 211 -12.40 -1.49 -4.71
N ASP A 212 -12.27 -0.45 -3.92
CA ASP A 212 -12.20 -0.56 -2.46
C ASP A 212 -13.42 -1.28 -1.86
N ALA A 213 -14.61 -1.01 -2.39
CA ALA A 213 -15.86 -1.66 -1.97
C ALA A 213 -15.89 -3.18 -2.21
N ASP A 214 -15.12 -3.68 -3.18
CA ASP A 214 -15.09 -5.10 -3.52
C ASP A 214 -14.16 -5.91 -2.60
N LEU A 215 -13.17 -5.24 -2.00
CA LEU A 215 -12.13 -5.91 -1.22
C LEU A 215 -12.58 -6.24 0.21
N LEU A 216 -12.28 -7.45 0.64
CA LEU A 216 -12.28 -7.78 2.06
C LEU A 216 -11.06 -7.13 2.72
N ARG A 217 -11.31 -6.28 3.73
CA ARG A 217 -10.29 -5.63 4.53
C ARG A 217 -10.61 -5.79 6.02
N PHE A 218 -9.64 -6.34 6.73
CA PHE A 218 -9.72 -6.49 8.17
C PHE A 218 -8.37 -6.15 8.81
N GLY A 219 -8.39 -5.30 9.83
CA GLY A 219 -7.19 -4.75 10.48
C GLY A 219 -6.69 -5.59 11.66
N ILE A 220 -5.96 -4.93 12.56
CA ILE A 220 -5.31 -5.58 13.71
C ILE A 220 -5.87 -5.12 15.07
N THR A 221 -6.92 -4.31 15.07
CA THR A 221 -7.45 -3.64 16.28
C THR A 221 -8.13 -4.59 17.27
N THR A 222 -8.59 -5.75 16.79
CA THR A 222 -9.27 -6.77 17.62
C THR A 222 -8.36 -7.90 18.06
N LEU A 223 -7.05 -7.81 17.79
CA LEU A 223 -6.05 -8.79 18.22
C LEU A 223 -6.01 -8.92 19.74
N GLN A 224 -6.17 -10.14 20.25
CA GLN A 224 -6.19 -10.43 21.69
C GLN A 224 -4.87 -11.11 22.15
N PRO A 225 -4.53 -11.03 23.45
CA PRO A 225 -3.35 -11.71 24.00
C PRO A 225 -3.34 -13.21 23.74
N ASN A 226 -4.50 -13.87 23.75
CA ASN A 226 -4.62 -15.30 23.49
C ASN A 226 -4.35 -15.66 22.02
N ASP A 227 -4.63 -14.76 21.06
CA ASP A 227 -4.27 -14.95 19.66
C ASP A 227 -2.74 -14.95 19.48
N ILE A 228 -2.07 -14.04 20.22
CA ILE A 228 -0.60 -13.95 20.24
C ILE A 228 0.01 -15.20 20.86
N LEU A 229 -0.59 -15.70 21.96
CA LEU A 229 -0.15 -16.93 22.61
C LEU A 229 -0.29 -18.12 21.65
N TYR A 230 -1.47 -18.25 21.01
CA TYR A 230 -1.69 -19.28 19.99
C TYR A 230 -0.63 -19.24 18.88
N ALA A 231 -0.34 -18.07 18.35
CA ALA A 231 0.68 -17.91 17.32
C ALA A 231 2.06 -18.37 17.78
N LYS A 232 2.47 -17.97 19.00
CA LYS A 232 3.77 -18.36 19.59
C LYS A 232 3.89 -19.86 19.80
N GLU A 233 2.87 -20.48 20.37
CA GLU A 233 2.86 -21.93 20.66
C GLU A 233 2.91 -22.77 19.38
N ASN A 234 2.33 -22.27 18.28
CA ASN A 234 2.33 -22.94 17.00
C ASN A 234 3.46 -22.50 16.06
N GLY A 235 4.39 -21.65 16.52
CA GLY A 235 5.57 -21.25 15.75
C GLY A 235 5.26 -20.24 14.64
N PHE A 236 4.18 -19.47 14.74
CA PHE A 236 3.80 -18.45 13.78
C PHE A 236 4.20 -17.04 14.23
N SER A 237 4.41 -16.18 13.25
CA SER A 237 4.34 -14.71 13.40
C SER A 237 2.98 -14.22 12.91
N ILE A 238 2.43 -13.17 13.53
CA ILE A 238 1.22 -12.51 13.03
C ILE A 238 1.65 -11.29 12.20
N LYS A 239 1.16 -11.20 10.98
CA LYS A 239 1.42 -10.09 10.05
C LYS A 239 0.12 -9.64 9.39
N LEU A 240 -0.04 -8.35 9.08
CA LEU A 240 -1.11 -7.91 8.18
C LEU A 240 -0.62 -8.12 6.76
N VAL A 241 -1.26 -9.06 6.03
CA VAL A 241 -0.77 -9.52 4.73
C VAL A 241 -1.84 -9.30 3.65
N PRO A 242 -1.80 -8.18 2.94
CA PRO A 242 -2.48 -8.07 1.64
C PRO A 242 -2.04 -9.21 0.72
N THR A 243 -3.01 -9.80 0.06
CA THR A 243 -2.79 -10.92 -0.87
C THR A 243 -3.60 -10.69 -2.13
N ILE A 244 -2.94 -10.79 -3.28
CA ILE A 244 -3.55 -10.77 -4.61
C ILE A 244 -3.15 -12.09 -5.26
N LYS A 245 -4.11 -12.98 -5.49
CA LYS A 245 -3.81 -14.35 -5.91
C LYS A 245 -4.66 -14.76 -7.11
N LYS A 246 -4.00 -15.29 -8.13
CA LYS A 246 -4.64 -15.96 -9.24
C LYS A 246 -5.16 -17.33 -8.81
N LEU A 247 -6.38 -17.64 -9.17
CA LEU A 247 -7.04 -18.90 -8.84
C LEU A 247 -6.91 -19.91 -9.98
N ALA A 248 -7.13 -21.21 -9.67
CA ALA A 248 -7.08 -22.27 -10.67
C ALA A 248 -8.03 -22.07 -11.86
N ASN A 249 -9.18 -21.41 -11.64
CA ASN A 249 -10.12 -21.03 -12.70
C ASN A 249 -9.73 -19.74 -13.45
N ARG A 250 -8.51 -19.24 -13.23
CA ARG A 250 -7.92 -18.02 -13.80
C ARG A 250 -8.57 -16.71 -13.33
N ASN A 251 -9.47 -16.74 -12.36
CA ASN A 251 -9.95 -15.53 -11.70
C ASN A 251 -8.90 -14.99 -10.71
N LEU A 252 -9.12 -13.76 -10.24
CA LEU A 252 -8.26 -13.08 -9.27
C LEU A 252 -9.01 -12.88 -7.97
N ALA A 253 -8.45 -13.34 -6.86
CA ALA A 253 -8.90 -12.99 -5.52
C ALA A 253 -7.93 -11.98 -4.90
N ALA A 254 -8.45 -11.01 -4.13
CA ALA A 254 -7.63 -10.07 -3.38
C ALA A 254 -8.30 -9.72 -2.05
N PHE A 255 -7.49 -9.67 -0.99
CA PHE A 255 -7.96 -9.36 0.35
C PHE A 255 -6.83 -8.88 1.24
N ILE A 256 -7.19 -8.19 2.32
CA ILE A 256 -6.28 -7.68 3.34
C ILE A 256 -6.69 -8.27 4.69
N LEU A 257 -5.93 -9.22 5.19
CA LEU A 257 -6.17 -9.90 6.47
C LEU A 257 -4.89 -10.00 7.31
N PRO A 258 -5.00 -10.02 8.64
CA PRO A 258 -3.99 -10.67 9.47
C PRO A 258 -3.73 -12.10 8.99
N LYS A 259 -2.49 -12.55 9.09
CA LYS A 259 -2.09 -13.91 8.68
C LYS A 259 -1.15 -14.50 9.71
N PHE A 260 -1.35 -15.76 10.03
CA PHE A 260 -0.36 -16.58 10.73
C PHE A 260 0.70 -17.02 9.72
N VAL A 261 1.88 -16.46 9.86
CA VAL A 261 3.00 -16.66 8.94
C VAL A 261 4.00 -17.61 9.59
N ALA A 262 4.26 -18.75 8.94
CA ALA A 262 5.23 -19.74 9.41
C ALA A 262 6.66 -19.15 9.44
N LYS A 263 7.51 -19.62 10.34
CA LYS A 263 8.89 -19.12 10.54
C LYS A 263 9.77 -19.26 9.29
N GLU A 264 9.49 -20.23 8.46
CA GLU A 264 10.21 -20.51 7.22
C GLU A 264 9.88 -19.49 6.12
N ASN A 265 8.70 -18.88 6.16
CA ASN A 265 8.28 -17.88 5.18
C ASN A 265 9.08 -16.57 5.36
N HIS A 266 9.50 -15.97 4.25
CA HIS A 266 10.27 -14.73 4.24
C HIS A 266 9.57 -13.57 4.97
N LEU A 267 8.25 -13.48 4.91
CA LEU A 267 7.48 -12.43 5.57
C LEU A 267 7.58 -12.48 7.10
N SER A 268 7.85 -13.66 7.70
CA SER A 268 8.02 -13.80 9.15
C SER A 268 9.21 -12.96 9.67
N LYS A 269 10.23 -12.78 8.83
CA LYS A 269 11.49 -12.09 9.15
C LYS A 269 11.43 -10.57 8.92
N VAL A 270 10.33 -10.07 8.32
CA VAL A 270 10.13 -8.62 8.15
C VAL A 270 9.63 -8.04 9.47
N GLU A 271 10.48 -7.33 10.17
CA GLU A 271 10.19 -6.77 11.49
C GLU A 271 10.17 -5.25 11.49
N ASN A 272 9.63 -4.69 12.56
CA ASN A 272 9.53 -3.25 12.80
C ASN A 272 8.81 -2.51 11.66
N GLU A 273 9.32 -1.34 11.25
CA GLU A 273 8.71 -0.49 10.21
C GLU A 273 9.01 -0.93 8.77
N PHE A 274 9.68 -2.07 8.60
CA PHE A 274 10.03 -2.55 7.25
C PHE A 274 8.82 -3.12 6.51
N ASN A 275 8.85 -2.96 5.19
CA ASN A 275 7.94 -3.61 4.27
C ASN A 275 8.64 -4.79 3.58
N GLY A 276 7.84 -5.75 3.14
CA GLY A 276 8.29 -6.89 2.34
C GLY A 276 7.24 -7.26 1.30
N VAL A 277 7.67 -7.55 0.10
CA VAL A 277 6.79 -7.98 -1.00
C VAL A 277 7.28 -9.31 -1.53
N LEU A 278 6.39 -10.29 -1.60
CA LEU A 278 6.57 -11.57 -2.28
C LEU A 278 5.86 -11.51 -3.63
N VAL A 279 6.58 -11.86 -4.68
CA VAL A 279 6.04 -12.03 -6.03
C VAL A 279 6.29 -13.47 -6.45
N GLU A 280 5.22 -14.20 -6.73
CA GLU A 280 5.28 -15.58 -7.19
C GLU A 280 4.96 -15.62 -8.68
N GLY A 281 5.93 -16.00 -9.50
CA GLY A 281 5.80 -16.19 -10.93
C GLY A 281 5.75 -17.68 -11.29
N LEU A 282 5.01 -18.01 -12.35
CA LEU A 282 4.90 -19.39 -12.84
C LEU A 282 6.25 -19.97 -13.27
N ILE A 283 7.15 -19.14 -13.81
CA ILE A 283 8.44 -19.54 -14.36
C ILE A 283 9.58 -19.19 -13.39
N SER A 284 9.62 -17.95 -12.91
CA SER A 284 10.71 -17.45 -12.05
C SER A 284 10.62 -17.92 -10.60
N GLY A 285 9.48 -18.49 -10.18
CA GLY A 285 9.23 -18.87 -8.80
C GLY A 285 9.03 -17.67 -7.87
N GLU A 286 9.34 -17.85 -6.59
CA GLU A 286 9.17 -16.82 -5.57
C GLU A 286 10.35 -15.84 -5.57
N GLN A 287 10.05 -14.55 -5.57
CA GLN A 287 11.01 -13.49 -5.35
C GLN A 287 10.56 -12.60 -4.19
N PHE A 288 11.51 -12.24 -3.33
CA PHE A 288 11.27 -11.46 -2.13
C PHE A 288 12.02 -10.13 -2.16
N PHE A 289 11.29 -9.04 -1.98
CA PHE A 289 11.80 -7.68 -1.89
C PHE A 289 11.56 -7.13 -0.50
N MET A 290 12.59 -6.56 0.13
CA MET A 290 12.48 -5.97 1.47
C MET A 290 13.12 -4.59 1.49
N GLY A 291 12.47 -3.63 2.16
CA GLY A 291 12.98 -2.26 2.27
C GLY A 291 12.20 -1.43 3.29
N ARG A 292 12.56 -0.15 3.41
CA ARG A 292 11.84 0.79 4.26
C ARG A 292 10.53 1.18 3.58
N GLY A 293 9.41 0.91 4.25
CA GLY A 293 8.06 1.10 3.70
C GLY A 293 7.60 2.55 3.59
N ALA A 294 8.20 3.46 4.37
CA ALA A 294 7.87 4.88 4.42
C ALA A 294 9.07 5.68 4.96
N GLY A 295 8.90 7.00 5.03
CA GLY A 295 9.89 7.92 5.58
C GLY A 295 10.37 8.95 4.56
N SER A 296 10.97 10.04 5.07
CA SER A 296 11.39 11.17 4.26
C SER A 296 12.30 10.78 3.09
N HIS A 297 13.46 10.22 3.41
CA HIS A 297 14.46 9.87 2.40
C HIS A 297 14.07 8.67 1.52
N PRO A 298 13.54 7.54 2.05
CA PRO A 298 13.15 6.40 1.21
C PRO A 298 12.10 6.78 0.17
N THR A 299 11.04 7.47 0.60
CA THR A 299 9.96 7.89 -0.30
C THR A 299 10.43 9.00 -1.25
N GLY A 300 11.23 9.96 -0.75
CA GLY A 300 11.83 11.01 -1.59
C GLY A 300 12.76 10.44 -2.69
N ALA A 301 13.50 9.38 -2.39
CA ALA A 301 14.33 8.68 -3.37
C ALA A 301 13.49 7.97 -4.46
N ALA A 302 12.36 7.37 -4.08
CA ALA A 302 11.44 6.76 -5.05
C ALA A 302 10.81 7.83 -5.96
N VAL A 303 10.39 8.97 -5.42
CA VAL A 303 9.92 10.12 -6.22
C VAL A 303 11.00 10.61 -7.17
N LEU A 304 12.25 10.75 -6.72
CA LEU A 304 13.37 11.17 -7.57
C LEU A 304 13.63 10.15 -8.69
N SER A 305 13.51 8.85 -8.39
CA SER A 305 13.63 7.78 -9.38
C SER A 305 12.60 7.91 -10.49
N ASP A 306 11.35 8.27 -10.16
CA ASP A 306 10.29 8.52 -11.15
C ASP A 306 10.58 9.78 -11.97
N ILE A 307 11.01 10.87 -11.33
CA ILE A 307 11.43 12.08 -12.05
C ILE A 307 12.59 11.75 -13.01
N SER A 308 13.58 11.01 -12.56
CA SER A 308 14.69 10.57 -13.42
C SER A 308 14.19 9.75 -14.62
N ALA A 309 13.23 8.86 -14.41
CA ALA A 309 12.65 8.03 -15.48
C ALA A 309 11.96 8.88 -16.56
N LEU A 310 11.29 9.96 -16.19
CA LEU A 310 10.71 10.91 -17.17
C LEU A 310 11.77 11.53 -18.09
N SER A 311 13.02 11.70 -17.64
CA SER A 311 14.07 12.33 -18.46
C SER A 311 14.45 11.53 -19.73
N TYR A 312 14.18 10.22 -19.73
CA TYR A 312 14.35 9.36 -20.90
C TYR A 312 13.03 8.86 -21.50
N GLY A 313 11.91 9.53 -21.14
CA GLY A 313 10.59 9.29 -21.73
C GLY A 313 9.85 8.08 -21.20
N TYR A 314 10.21 7.62 -20.00
CA TYR A 314 9.53 6.47 -19.39
C TYR A 314 8.07 6.76 -19.04
N ALA A 315 7.22 5.76 -19.25
CA ALA A 315 5.82 5.75 -18.84
C ALA A 315 5.42 4.32 -18.49
N TYR A 316 4.43 4.17 -17.60
CA TYR A 316 3.78 2.88 -17.41
C TYR A 316 2.88 2.57 -18.61
N ASP A 317 3.21 1.49 -19.32
CA ASP A 317 2.44 1.02 -20.50
C ASP A 317 1.18 0.26 -20.08
N ASN A 318 1.13 -0.22 -18.84
CA ASN A 318 0.05 -1.05 -18.30
C ASN A 318 -0.30 -2.23 -19.23
N LYS A 319 0.72 -2.89 -19.81
CA LYS A 319 0.57 -3.95 -20.83
C LYS A 319 -0.39 -5.05 -20.41
N LYS A 320 -0.37 -5.41 -19.12
CA LYS A 320 -1.23 -6.47 -18.57
C LYS A 320 -2.73 -6.13 -18.63
N MET A 321 -3.11 -4.86 -18.65
CA MET A 321 -4.52 -4.45 -18.85
C MET A 321 -5.07 -4.84 -20.22
N HIS A 322 -4.20 -4.94 -21.22
CA HIS A 322 -4.53 -5.19 -22.61
C HIS A 322 -4.35 -6.65 -23.03
N GLN A 323 -3.97 -7.53 -22.09
CA GLN A 323 -3.85 -8.96 -22.37
C GLN A 323 -5.22 -9.61 -22.57
N HIS A 324 -5.34 -10.50 -23.57
CA HIS A 324 -6.57 -11.21 -23.89
C HIS A 324 -7.10 -12.10 -22.77
N ASN A 325 -6.19 -12.58 -21.91
CA ASN A 325 -6.51 -13.50 -20.81
C ASN A 325 -6.46 -12.82 -19.44
N LYS A 326 -6.74 -11.53 -19.37
CA LYS A 326 -6.79 -10.80 -18.10
C LYS A 326 -7.78 -11.47 -17.14
N PRO A 327 -7.40 -11.75 -15.88
CA PRO A 327 -8.28 -12.37 -14.91
C PRO A 327 -9.44 -11.44 -14.53
N ALA A 328 -10.59 -12.02 -14.20
CA ALA A 328 -11.69 -11.30 -13.59
C ALA A 328 -11.60 -11.41 -12.06
N PHE A 329 -11.88 -10.31 -11.37
CA PHE A 329 -11.93 -10.32 -9.91
C PHE A 329 -13.11 -11.13 -9.40
N THR A 330 -12.90 -11.88 -8.28
CA THR A 330 -13.95 -12.62 -7.60
C THR A 330 -13.68 -12.71 -6.09
N ASN A 331 -14.76 -12.70 -5.32
CA ASN A 331 -14.76 -13.10 -3.91
C ASN A 331 -15.27 -14.54 -3.71
N ASP A 332 -15.62 -15.24 -4.78
CA ASP A 332 -16.09 -16.64 -4.73
C ASP A 332 -14.88 -17.60 -4.68
N VAL A 333 -14.25 -17.64 -3.52
CA VAL A 333 -13.12 -18.53 -3.20
C VAL A 333 -13.12 -18.87 -1.72
N ALA A 334 -12.90 -20.14 -1.39
CA ALA A 334 -12.71 -20.56 -0.01
C ALA A 334 -11.29 -20.23 0.46
N ILE A 335 -11.19 -19.64 1.64
CA ILE A 335 -9.93 -19.39 2.35
C ILE A 335 -9.96 -20.07 3.71
N LYS A 336 -8.80 -20.56 4.15
CA LYS A 336 -8.64 -21.10 5.48
C LYS A 336 -8.37 -19.98 6.47
N VAL A 337 -9.17 -19.94 7.55
CA VAL A 337 -9.09 -18.89 8.55
C VAL A 337 -9.07 -19.46 9.97
N PHE A 338 -8.42 -18.74 10.83
CA PHE A 338 -8.58 -18.76 12.26
C PHE A 338 -9.52 -17.63 12.66
N VAL A 339 -10.50 -17.92 13.49
CA VAL A 339 -11.43 -16.92 14.03
C VAL A 339 -11.52 -17.11 15.54
N SER A 340 -11.35 -16.04 16.31
CA SER A 340 -11.42 -16.07 17.77
C SER A 340 -12.32 -14.98 18.35
N ASN A 341 -12.80 -15.22 19.55
CA ASN A 341 -13.55 -14.26 20.36
C ASN A 341 -13.48 -14.65 21.85
N SER A 342 -13.65 -13.67 22.72
CA SER A 342 -13.96 -13.88 24.16
C SER A 342 -15.44 -14.21 24.42
N ASN A 343 -16.32 -13.96 23.46
CA ASN A 343 -17.75 -14.28 23.52
C ASN A 343 -18.11 -15.38 22.50
N LYS A 344 -18.58 -16.52 23.01
CA LYS A 344 -18.95 -17.69 22.19
C LYS A 344 -20.11 -17.38 21.24
N GLU A 345 -21.13 -16.62 21.67
CA GLU A 345 -22.30 -16.33 20.84
C GLU A 345 -21.92 -15.56 19.58
N SER A 346 -20.97 -14.63 19.66
CA SER A 346 -20.45 -13.89 18.49
C SER A 346 -19.64 -14.78 17.57
N LEU A 347 -18.86 -15.71 18.11
CA LEU A 347 -18.11 -16.68 17.32
C LEU A 347 -19.05 -17.67 16.60
N ASP A 348 -20.17 -18.05 17.21
CA ASP A 348 -21.12 -19.00 16.63
C ASP A 348 -21.90 -18.42 15.43
N LYS A 349 -21.91 -17.09 15.28
CA LYS A 349 -22.44 -16.45 14.05
C LYS A 349 -21.58 -16.71 12.82
N ILE A 350 -20.32 -17.12 13.01
CA ILE A 350 -19.42 -17.43 11.90
C ILE A 350 -19.43 -18.93 11.65
N ILE A 351 -20.01 -19.29 10.51
CA ILE A 351 -20.10 -20.69 10.06
C ILE A 351 -18.90 -20.98 9.18
N LEU A 352 -18.03 -21.88 9.67
CA LEU A 352 -16.90 -22.39 8.91
C LEU A 352 -17.20 -23.77 8.36
N ASN A 353 -16.73 -24.05 7.15
CA ASN A 353 -16.67 -25.38 6.57
C ASN A 353 -15.36 -26.06 6.93
N ASN A 354 -15.30 -27.40 6.82
CA ASN A 354 -14.10 -28.19 7.05
C ASN A 354 -13.39 -27.83 8.36
N VAL A 355 -14.17 -27.68 9.44
CA VAL A 355 -13.66 -27.27 10.76
C VAL A 355 -12.63 -28.30 11.25
N GLN A 356 -11.39 -27.84 11.44
CA GLN A 356 -10.26 -28.66 11.92
C GLN A 356 -10.13 -28.58 13.44
N ASN A 357 -10.33 -27.39 13.99
CA ASN A 357 -10.23 -27.13 15.42
C ASN A 357 -11.44 -26.27 15.86
N ASN A 358 -12.00 -26.64 17.01
CA ASN A 358 -12.98 -25.86 17.74
C ASN A 358 -12.62 -25.95 19.21
N VAL A 359 -12.09 -24.88 19.78
CA VAL A 359 -11.57 -24.87 21.15
C VAL A 359 -12.40 -23.90 21.98
N GLU A 360 -12.84 -24.39 23.15
CA GLU A 360 -13.61 -23.64 24.12
C GLU A 360 -12.84 -23.63 25.45
N ALA A 361 -12.30 -22.47 25.82
CA ALA A 361 -11.73 -22.21 27.14
C ALA A 361 -12.71 -21.28 27.93
N ALA A 362 -12.43 -21.01 29.18
CA ALA A 362 -13.37 -20.29 30.06
C ALA A 362 -13.80 -18.91 29.50
N ASP A 363 -12.88 -18.20 28.86
CA ASP A 363 -13.07 -16.82 28.36
C ASP A 363 -12.39 -16.58 26.99
N TYR A 364 -12.08 -17.65 26.27
CA TYR A 364 -11.48 -17.58 24.95
C TYR A 364 -11.91 -18.75 24.08
N PHE A 365 -12.44 -18.44 22.92
CA PHE A 365 -12.97 -19.38 21.96
C PHE A 365 -12.31 -19.15 20.60
N TYR A 366 -11.95 -20.23 19.91
CA TYR A 366 -11.51 -20.10 18.51
C TYR A 366 -11.92 -21.28 17.64
N LYS A 367 -12.08 -21.02 16.37
CA LYS A 367 -12.36 -22.02 15.32
C LYS A 367 -11.34 -21.87 14.20
N ILE A 368 -10.94 -23.00 13.62
CA ILE A 368 -10.14 -23.06 12.38
C ILE A 368 -10.92 -23.85 11.34
N GLY A 369 -11.11 -23.27 10.19
CA GLY A 369 -11.85 -23.90 9.10
C GLY A 369 -11.79 -23.06 7.82
N GLU A 370 -12.64 -23.39 6.89
CA GLU A 370 -12.73 -22.69 5.60
C GLU A 370 -14.00 -21.85 5.52
N ILE A 371 -13.89 -20.70 4.89
CA ILE A 371 -15.03 -19.82 4.61
C ILE A 371 -14.87 -19.22 3.22
N ASN A 372 -16.00 -19.02 2.51
CA ASN A 372 -16.00 -18.24 1.27
C ASN A 372 -15.63 -16.78 1.58
N LEU A 373 -14.75 -16.20 0.77
CA LEU A 373 -14.26 -14.83 0.98
C LEU A 373 -15.39 -13.80 0.93
N GLY A 374 -16.39 -14.00 0.06
CA GLY A 374 -17.57 -13.14 -0.04
C GLY A 374 -18.45 -13.22 1.20
N ASP A 375 -18.64 -14.42 1.76
CA ASP A 375 -19.41 -14.62 2.99
C ASP A 375 -18.68 -13.98 4.19
N LEU A 376 -17.38 -14.17 4.29
CA LEU A 376 -16.58 -13.53 5.33
C LEU A 376 -16.64 -12.01 5.23
N LYS A 377 -16.55 -11.45 4.01
CA LYS A 377 -16.70 -10.00 3.80
C LYS A 377 -18.06 -9.52 4.29
N ALA A 378 -19.14 -10.20 3.92
CA ALA A 378 -20.49 -9.83 4.35
C ALA A 378 -20.66 -9.84 5.89
N ILE A 379 -20.04 -10.80 6.58
CA ILE A 379 -20.02 -10.87 8.05
C ILE A 379 -19.22 -9.69 8.62
N LEU A 380 -18.02 -9.43 8.09
CA LEU A 380 -17.13 -8.36 8.57
C LEU A 380 -17.60 -6.94 8.19
N ASP A 381 -18.55 -6.80 7.29
CA ASP A 381 -19.23 -5.52 7.01
C ASP A 381 -20.31 -5.19 8.06
N THR A 382 -20.53 -6.06 9.06
CA THR A 382 -21.43 -5.85 10.22
C THR A 382 -20.64 -5.48 11.48
N ASP A 383 -21.35 -5.17 12.59
CA ASP A 383 -20.71 -4.88 13.88
C ASP A 383 -19.94 -6.05 14.49
N VAL A 384 -20.15 -7.27 14.01
CA VAL A 384 -19.40 -8.48 14.41
C VAL A 384 -17.89 -8.28 14.25
N ARG A 385 -17.44 -7.50 13.25
CA ARG A 385 -16.02 -7.19 13.04
C ARG A 385 -15.32 -6.54 14.24
N LYS A 386 -16.06 -5.87 15.13
CA LYS A 386 -15.51 -5.20 16.33
C LYS A 386 -15.26 -6.16 17.49
N GLU A 387 -15.82 -7.35 17.41
CA GLU A 387 -15.84 -8.33 18.49
C GLU A 387 -14.87 -9.48 18.26
N ILE A 388 -14.66 -9.86 17.00
CA ILE A 388 -13.88 -11.03 16.63
C ILE A 388 -12.49 -10.65 16.12
N PHE A 389 -11.54 -11.57 16.24
CA PHE A 389 -10.29 -11.52 15.49
C PHE A 389 -10.31 -12.57 14.37
N VAL A 390 -9.83 -12.21 13.19
CA VAL A 390 -9.74 -13.11 12.03
C VAL A 390 -8.34 -13.06 11.47
N ALA A 391 -7.77 -14.22 11.22
CA ALA A 391 -6.48 -14.36 10.54
C ALA A 391 -6.53 -15.47 9.49
N ALA A 392 -5.92 -15.24 8.32
CA ALA A 392 -5.67 -16.30 7.34
C ALA A 392 -4.58 -17.26 7.85
N ILE A 393 -4.63 -18.53 7.41
CA ILE A 393 -3.65 -19.56 7.75
C ILE A 393 -2.97 -20.07 6.48
#